data_74b9357c8fa6d6f0f32b7779fe8e304a
#
_entry.id   74b9357c8fa6d6f0f32b7779fe8e304a
#
_cell.length_a   1.000
_cell.length_b   1.000
_cell.length_c   1.000
_cell.angle_alpha   90.00
_cell.angle_beta   90.00
_cell.angle_gamma   90.00
#
_symmetry.space_group_name_H-M   'P 1'
#
loop_
_entity.id
_entity.type
_entity.pdbx_description
1 polymer ?
#
loop_
_entity_poly.entity_id
_entity_poly.type
_entity_poly.pdbx_seq_one_letter_code
_entity_poly.pdbx_strand_id
1 'polypeptide(L)' 'FTAVYPAGTVVLTNEGETGIVLYQNKQYPDRPVIRITKDRNGTAVDVVKDLTEYNDLYIDEVIV' A
#
# COMPACT_ATOMS: atom_id res chain seq x y z
N PHE A 1 -12.85 15.43 3.97
CA PHE A 1 -12.06 14.29 3.52
C PHE A 1 -11.41 13.55 4.69
N THR A 2 -11.60 12.26 4.74
CA THR A 2 -10.96 11.41 5.73
C THR A 2 -10.06 10.42 4.99
N ALA A 3 -8.78 10.39 5.36
CA ALA A 3 -7.84 9.46 4.77
C ALA A 3 -8.20 8.04 5.21
N VAL A 4 -8.39 7.13 4.26
CA VAL A 4 -8.66 5.73 4.55
C VAL A 4 -7.42 5.07 5.14
N TYR A 5 -6.24 5.43 4.59
CA TYR A 5 -4.97 4.88 5.02
C TYR A 5 -3.98 6.04 5.27
N PRO A 6 -3.84 6.51 6.52
CA PRO A 6 -2.87 7.56 6.82
C PRO A 6 -1.44 7.14 6.54
N ALA A 7 -0.58 8.13 6.26
CA ALA A 7 0.85 7.87 6.07
C ALA A 7 1.42 7.14 7.31
N GLY A 8 2.28 6.15 7.06
CA GLY A 8 2.84 5.31 8.13
C GLY A 8 2.04 4.06 8.42
N THR A 9 0.83 3.91 7.87
CA THR A 9 0.04 2.70 8.05
C THR A 9 0.73 1.52 7.38
N VAL A 10 0.85 0.40 8.08
CA VAL A 10 1.39 -0.84 7.52
C VAL A 10 0.24 -1.66 6.98
N VAL A 11 0.35 -2.06 5.72
CA VAL A 11 -0.74 -2.72 5.00
C VAL A 11 -0.27 -4.01 4.34
N LEU A 12 -1.22 -4.90 4.09
CA LEU A 12 -1.02 -6.11 3.32
C LEU A 12 -1.80 -5.96 2.01
N THR A 13 -1.13 -6.18 0.88
CA THR A 13 -1.79 -6.13 -0.42
C THR A 13 -2.44 -7.45 -0.76
N ASN A 14 -3.31 -7.45 -1.76
CA ASN A 14 -3.94 -8.67 -2.26
C ASN A 14 -2.94 -9.64 -2.90
N GLU A 15 -1.74 -9.18 -3.23
CA GLU A 15 -0.65 -10.02 -3.74
C GLU A 15 0.20 -10.63 -2.62
N GLY A 16 -0.16 -10.39 -1.36
CA GLY A 16 0.61 -10.90 -0.22
C GLY A 16 1.83 -10.07 0.14
N GLU A 17 1.98 -8.90 -0.44
CA GLU A 17 3.09 -8.00 -0.16
C GLU A 17 2.78 -7.13 1.06
N THR A 18 3.81 -6.87 1.87
CA THR A 18 3.70 -5.93 2.99
C THR A 18 4.24 -4.58 2.58
N GLY A 19 3.50 -3.54 2.86
CA GLY A 19 3.91 -2.18 2.50
C GLY A 19 3.58 -1.16 3.59
N ILE A 20 4.15 0.03 3.42
CA ILE A 20 3.89 1.17 4.29
C ILE A 20 3.36 2.30 3.44
N VAL A 21 2.25 2.90 3.87
CA VAL A 21 1.66 4.04 3.16
C VAL A 21 2.58 5.25 3.29
N LEU A 22 2.97 5.81 2.15
CA LEU A 22 3.84 6.99 2.09
C LEU A 22 3.04 8.27 2.08
N TYR A 23 2.06 8.37 1.17
CA TYR A 23 1.18 9.53 1.08
C TYR A 23 -0.08 9.18 0.31
N GLN A 24 -1.05 10.07 0.40
CA GLN A 24 -2.39 9.86 -0.15
C GLN A 24 -2.48 10.29 -1.60
N ASN A 25 -3.40 9.65 -2.34
CA ASN A 25 -3.90 10.16 -3.61
C ASN A 25 -5.28 10.76 -3.32
N LYS A 26 -5.38 12.08 -3.35
CA LYS A 26 -6.60 12.78 -2.90
C LYS A 26 -7.85 12.38 -3.67
N GLN A 27 -7.71 12.07 -4.97
CA GLN A 27 -8.84 11.68 -5.82
C GLN A 27 -9.19 10.21 -5.65
N TYR A 28 -8.28 9.41 -5.10
CA TYR A 28 -8.46 7.97 -4.90
C TYR A 28 -7.95 7.60 -3.52
N PRO A 29 -8.71 7.93 -2.46
CA PRO A 29 -8.24 7.76 -1.08
C PRO A 29 -7.99 6.31 -0.68
N ASP A 30 -8.57 5.35 -1.38
CA ASP A 30 -8.35 3.93 -1.17
C ASP A 30 -7.14 3.39 -1.95
N ARG A 31 -6.47 4.24 -2.73
CA ARG A 31 -5.32 3.88 -3.56
C ARG A 31 -4.14 4.80 -3.31
N PRO A 32 -3.54 4.72 -2.12
CA PRO A 32 -2.39 5.56 -1.79
C PRO A 32 -1.11 5.08 -2.48
N VAL A 33 -0.06 5.89 -2.36
CA VAL A 33 1.28 5.47 -2.76
C VAL A 33 1.89 4.72 -1.58
N ILE A 34 2.35 3.49 -1.81
CA ILE A 34 2.93 2.65 -0.77
C ILE A 34 4.35 2.23 -1.14
N ARG A 35 5.12 1.93 -0.11
CA ARG A 35 6.45 1.36 -0.26
C ARG A 35 6.38 -0.10 0.15
N ILE A 36 6.60 -1.00 -0.80
CA ILE A 36 6.60 -2.43 -0.53
C ILE A 36 7.91 -2.77 0.18
N THR A 37 7.82 -3.32 1.38
CA THR A 37 8.98 -3.67 2.20
C THR A 37 9.25 -5.17 2.24
N LYS A 38 8.25 -6.00 1.97
CA LYS A 38 8.40 -7.46 1.86
C LYS A 38 7.52 -7.96 0.74
N ASP A 39 8.04 -8.93 -0.03
CA ASP A 39 7.24 -9.60 -1.06
C ASP A 39 6.38 -10.71 -0.45
N ARG A 40 5.64 -11.43 -1.31
CA ARG A 40 4.75 -12.49 -0.88
C ARG A 40 5.45 -13.63 -0.14
N ASN A 41 6.74 -13.79 -0.38
CA ASN A 41 7.55 -14.85 0.25
C ASN A 41 8.22 -14.37 1.55
N GLY A 42 7.97 -13.12 1.95
CA GLY A 42 8.57 -12.54 3.13
C GLY A 42 9.99 -12.01 2.92
N THR A 43 10.44 -11.99 1.67
CA THR A 43 11.78 -11.46 1.33
C THR A 43 11.73 -9.94 1.36
N ALA A 44 12.74 -9.33 2.00
CA ALA A 44 12.84 -7.87 2.09
C ALA A 44 13.06 -7.28 0.70
N VAL A 45 12.24 -6.29 0.34
CA VAL A 45 12.35 -5.56 -0.92
C VAL A 45 12.14 -4.07 -0.63
N ASP A 46 12.37 -3.24 -1.62
CA ASP A 46 12.18 -1.80 -1.50
C ASP A 46 11.66 -1.27 -2.83
N VAL A 47 10.34 -1.28 -2.97
CA VAL A 47 9.68 -0.87 -4.21
C VAL A 47 8.55 0.09 -3.88
N VAL A 48 8.56 1.27 -4.48
CA VAL A 48 7.46 2.25 -4.34
C VAL A 48 6.46 2.01 -5.45
N LYS A 49 5.20 1.86 -5.09
CA LYS A 49 4.10 1.68 -6.03
C LYS A 49 2.98 2.65 -5.75
N ASP A 50 2.54 3.35 -6.79
CA ASP A 50 1.34 4.18 -6.75
C ASP A 50 0.17 3.28 -7.15
N LEU A 51 -0.73 3.00 -6.21
CA LEU A 51 -1.83 2.06 -6.47
C LEU A 51 -2.82 2.56 -7.52
N THR A 52 -2.78 3.83 -7.88
CA THR A 52 -3.60 4.32 -9.00
C THR A 52 -3.11 3.83 -10.35
N GLU A 53 -1.86 3.36 -10.42
CA GLU A 53 -1.25 2.85 -11.66
C GLU A 53 -1.34 1.33 -11.78
N TYR A 54 -1.83 0.64 -10.75
CA TYR A 54 -1.92 -0.82 -10.72
C TYR A 54 -3.35 -1.22 -10.46
N ASN A 55 -4.12 -1.47 -11.51
CA ASN A 55 -5.55 -1.76 -11.41
C ASN A 55 -5.86 -3.02 -10.59
N ASP A 56 -4.97 -4.01 -10.64
CA ASP A 56 -5.18 -5.28 -9.97
C ASP A 56 -4.55 -5.37 -8.59
N LEU A 57 -3.91 -4.30 -8.14
CA LEU A 57 -3.26 -4.24 -6.84
C LEU A 57 -4.06 -3.34 -5.90
N TYR A 58 -4.42 -3.87 -4.73
CA TYR A 58 -5.16 -3.09 -3.73
C TYR A 58 -4.77 -3.52 -2.33
N ILE A 59 -5.12 -2.71 -1.36
CA ILE A 59 -4.89 -3.00 0.05
C ILE A 59 -5.97 -3.96 0.52
N ASP A 60 -5.54 -5.13 0.99
CA ASP A 60 -6.43 -6.18 1.46
C ASP A 60 -6.66 -6.09 2.96
N GLU A 61 -5.63 -5.68 3.71
CA GLU A 61 -5.70 -5.66 5.17
C GLU A 61 -4.77 -4.58 5.73
N VAL A 62 -5.19 -3.94 6.82
CA VAL A 62 -4.35 -3.03 7.60
C VAL A 62 -3.74 -3.84 8.74
N ILE A 63 -2.41 -3.82 8.82
CA ILE A 63 -1.68 -4.58 9.83
C ILE A 63 -1.43 -3.73 11.07
N VAL A 64 -0.97 -2.50 10.87
CA VAL A 64 -0.68 -1.58 11.97
C VAL A 64 -1.05 -0.15 11.61
#